data_257572b0d62998b54d9472440ed49cc1
#
_entry.id   257572b0d62998b54d9472440ed49cc1
#
_cell.length_a   1.000
_cell.length_b   1.000
_cell.length_c   1.000
_cell.angle_alpha   90.00
_cell.angle_beta   90.00
_cell.angle_gamma   90.00
#
_symmetry.space_group_name_H-M   'P 1'
#
loop_
_entity.id
_entity.type
_entity.pdbx_description
1 polymer ?
#
loop_
_entity_poly.entity_id
_entity_poly.type
_entity_poly.pdbx_seq_one_letter_code
_entity_poly.pdbx_strand_id
1 'polypeptide(L)'
;MAEYQMTLMDRQRIARDTMAFWFDTNGARYEFRAGQHADFVFGSESDNYRTLSLASSPLDKEPIMIAMRMRKTAFKSALKAAALGTKFIVSRPRGSFTLHRDITRPAVFLAGGIGIAPIRSIIHQATQERLPHKLYLFYSNREADDAAFLEEFESLTVQNPNFTFIPTVTGHGTIAWP
;
A
#
# COMPACT_ATOMS: atom_id res chain seq x y z
N MET A 1 -1.49 5.57 24.11
CA MET A 1 -0.60 5.53 22.92
C MET A 1 -0.83 6.81 22.16
N ALA A 2 0.17 7.41 21.52
CA ALA A 2 -0.09 8.61 20.71
C ALA A 2 -0.90 8.19 19.48
N GLU A 3 -1.96 8.91 19.26
CA GLU A 3 -2.93 8.71 18.19
C GLU A 3 -2.95 9.97 17.32
N TYR A 4 -3.18 9.78 16.05
CA TYR A 4 -3.27 10.84 15.07
C TYR A 4 -4.69 10.91 14.55
N GLN A 5 -5.25 12.12 14.48
CA GLN A 5 -6.51 12.30 13.78
C GLN A 5 -6.22 12.59 12.32
N MET A 6 -6.68 11.72 11.43
CA MET A 6 -6.55 11.89 9.99
C MET A 6 -7.90 12.03 9.32
N THR A 7 -7.95 12.75 8.22
CA THR A 7 -9.18 13.03 7.47
C THR A 7 -9.18 12.27 6.15
N LEU A 8 -10.24 11.51 5.87
CA LEU A 8 -10.42 10.85 4.58
C LEU A 8 -10.59 11.91 3.48
N MET A 9 -9.63 11.97 2.55
CA MET A 9 -9.62 12.94 1.45
C MET A 9 -10.15 12.38 0.14
N ASP A 10 -9.81 11.12 -0.15
CA ASP A 10 -10.16 10.51 -1.43
C ASP A 10 -10.24 8.98 -1.31
N ARG A 11 -10.92 8.38 -2.27
CA ARG A 11 -10.98 6.93 -2.47
C ARG A 11 -11.14 6.58 -3.93
N GLN A 12 -10.43 5.57 -4.37
CA GLN A 12 -10.44 5.13 -5.75
C GLN A 12 -10.45 3.59 -5.84
N ARG A 13 -11.16 3.06 -6.84
CA ARG A 13 -11.00 1.66 -7.22
C ARG A 13 -9.69 1.50 -8.01
N ILE A 14 -8.81 0.63 -7.54
CA ILE A 14 -7.48 0.39 -8.13
C ILE A 14 -7.31 -0.99 -8.75
N ALA A 15 -8.25 -1.91 -8.50
CA ALA A 15 -8.34 -3.23 -9.13
C ALA A 15 -9.74 -3.82 -8.86
N ARG A 16 -10.03 -5.02 -9.37
CA ARG A 16 -11.27 -5.73 -9.06
C ARG A 16 -11.40 -5.91 -7.55
N ASP A 17 -12.54 -5.47 -7.00
CA ASP A 17 -12.84 -5.51 -5.57
C ASP A 17 -11.75 -4.91 -4.66
N THR A 18 -10.95 -3.99 -5.17
CA THR A 18 -9.83 -3.40 -4.44
C THR A 18 -9.89 -1.88 -4.54
N MET A 19 -9.79 -1.23 -3.38
CA MET A 19 -9.82 0.23 -3.26
C MET A 19 -8.60 0.75 -2.52
N ALA A 20 -8.15 1.92 -2.94
CA ALA A 20 -7.24 2.77 -2.20
C ALA A 20 -8.02 3.90 -1.53
N PHE A 21 -7.49 4.38 -0.40
CA PHE A 21 -8.03 5.49 0.40
C PHE A 21 -6.87 6.39 0.80
N TRP A 22 -7.08 7.69 0.71
CA TRP A 22 -6.08 8.70 1.05
C TRP A 22 -6.54 9.54 2.24
N PHE A 23 -5.61 9.78 3.14
CA PHE A 23 -5.84 10.48 4.40
C PHE A 23 -4.89 11.63 4.57
N ASP A 24 -5.47 12.82 4.85
CA ASP A 24 -4.72 13.99 5.29
C ASP A 24 -4.35 13.83 6.77
N THR A 25 -3.11 14.09 7.11
CA THR A 25 -2.61 14.08 8.49
C THR A 25 -3.04 15.32 9.29
N ASN A 26 -3.77 16.26 8.66
CA ASN A 26 -4.18 17.54 9.23
C ASN A 26 -2.97 18.38 9.74
N GLY A 27 -1.86 18.31 9.00
CA GLY A 27 -0.63 19.01 9.35
C GLY A 27 0.19 18.35 10.47
N ALA A 28 -0.25 17.19 10.97
CA ALA A 28 0.53 16.42 11.94
C ALA A 28 1.71 15.71 11.26
N ARG A 29 2.89 15.78 11.87
CA ARG A 29 4.06 15.04 11.40
C ARG A 29 3.89 13.54 11.68
N TYR A 30 3.50 12.79 10.64
CA TYR A 30 3.31 11.34 10.70
C TYR A 30 4.47 10.63 10.04
N GLU A 31 5.48 10.28 10.82
CA GLU A 31 6.69 9.63 10.34
C GLU A 31 6.57 8.11 10.38
N PHE A 32 6.89 7.45 9.28
CA PHE A 32 6.92 6.00 9.17
C PHE A 32 8.06 5.52 8.28
N ARG A 33 8.37 4.24 8.36
CA ARG A 33 9.29 3.57 7.43
C ARG A 33 8.49 2.81 6.40
N ALA A 34 8.91 2.82 5.14
CA ALA A 34 8.26 2.07 4.08
C ALA A 34 8.08 0.60 4.47
N GLY A 35 6.87 0.08 4.24
CA GLY A 35 6.46 -1.28 4.60
C GLY A 35 5.81 -1.41 5.97
N GLN A 36 5.79 -0.37 6.81
CA GLN A 36 5.08 -0.35 8.08
C GLN A 36 3.56 -0.30 7.91
N HIS A 37 2.86 -0.57 9.01
CA HIS A 37 1.41 -0.54 9.12
C HIS A 37 0.98 0.28 10.32
N ALA A 38 -0.30 0.64 10.36
CA ALA A 38 -0.95 1.32 11.47
C ALA A 38 -2.36 0.77 11.69
N ASP A 39 -2.93 1.04 12.87
CA ASP A 39 -4.34 0.77 13.14
C ASP A 39 -5.16 2.00 12.75
N PHE A 40 -6.22 1.77 12.00
CA PHE A 40 -7.22 2.75 11.63
C PHE A 40 -8.50 2.44 12.38
N VAL A 41 -9.00 3.42 13.12
CA VAL A 41 -10.21 3.32 13.95
C VAL A 41 -11.23 4.33 13.43
N PHE A 42 -12.47 3.89 13.27
CA PHE A 42 -13.58 4.71 12.80
C PHE A 42 -14.77 4.57 13.76
N GLY A 43 -15.22 5.70 14.34
CA GLY A 43 -16.30 5.70 15.32
C GLY A 43 -15.89 5.12 16.67
N SER A 44 -16.87 4.81 17.51
CA SER A 44 -16.70 4.38 18.91
C SER A 44 -16.85 2.88 19.15
N GLU A 45 -17.16 2.10 18.11
CA GLU A 45 -17.40 0.66 18.24
C GLU A 45 -16.11 -0.15 18.10
N SER A 46 -15.94 -1.17 18.93
CA SER A 46 -14.76 -2.04 18.98
C SER A 46 -14.45 -2.76 17.67
N ASP A 47 -15.44 -2.98 16.82
CA ASP A 47 -15.30 -3.68 15.54
C ASP A 47 -14.87 -2.77 14.38
N ASN A 48 -14.83 -1.47 14.61
CA ASN A 48 -14.48 -0.46 13.61
C ASN A 48 -12.99 -0.14 13.57
N TYR A 49 -12.15 -1.14 13.82
CA TYR A 49 -10.69 -0.98 13.73
C TYR A 49 -10.08 -2.01 12.77
N ARG A 50 -9.03 -1.62 12.06
CA ARG A 50 -8.21 -2.53 11.24
C ARG A 50 -6.76 -2.08 11.24
N THR A 51 -5.87 -3.07 11.34
CA THR A 51 -4.45 -2.89 11.03
C THR A 51 -4.25 -2.94 9.53
N LEU A 52 -3.69 -1.89 8.95
CA LEU A 52 -3.52 -1.74 7.51
C LEU A 52 -2.09 -1.28 7.18
N SER A 53 -1.51 -1.88 6.16
CA SER A 53 -0.22 -1.45 5.64
C SER A 53 -0.33 -0.07 4.99
N LEU A 54 0.69 0.76 5.25
CA LEU A 54 0.83 2.06 4.58
C LEU A 54 1.38 1.80 3.18
N ALA A 55 0.62 2.23 2.17
CA ALA A 55 0.96 2.00 0.77
C ALA A 55 1.66 3.20 0.11
N SER A 56 1.57 4.41 0.70
CA SER A 56 2.37 5.58 0.30
C SER A 56 3.84 5.40 0.67
N SER A 57 4.72 6.11 -0.03
CA SER A 57 6.11 6.26 0.39
C SER A 57 6.20 7.21 1.57
N PRO A 58 7.14 7.01 2.53
CA PRO A 58 7.41 8.01 3.58
C PRO A 58 7.88 9.37 3.03
N LEU A 59 8.34 9.41 1.78
CA LEU A 59 8.77 10.63 1.09
C LEU A 59 7.63 11.36 0.40
N ASP A 60 6.51 10.70 0.20
CA ASP A 60 5.27 11.36 -0.19
C ASP A 60 4.83 12.21 1.00
N LYS A 61 4.93 13.53 0.87
CA LYS A 61 4.66 14.44 2.00
C LYS A 61 3.25 14.25 2.55
N GLU A 62 2.28 14.08 1.67
CA GLU A 62 0.87 13.79 1.92
C GLU A 62 0.17 13.48 0.59
N PRO A 63 -0.97 12.79 0.58
CA PRO A 63 -1.66 12.13 1.70
C PRO A 63 -1.13 10.72 2.00
N ILE A 64 -1.42 10.23 3.21
CA ILE A 64 -1.16 8.83 3.58
C ILE A 64 -2.14 7.93 2.85
N MET A 65 -1.63 6.92 2.14
CA MET A 65 -2.45 5.98 1.39
C MET A 65 -2.46 4.60 2.05
N ILE A 66 -3.64 4.01 2.12
CA ILE A 66 -3.84 2.58 2.38
C ILE A 66 -4.59 1.95 1.21
N ALA A 67 -4.41 0.66 1.02
CA ALA A 67 -5.14 -0.09 0.02
C ALA A 67 -5.64 -1.42 0.58
N MET A 68 -6.85 -1.83 0.19
CA MET A 68 -7.45 -3.06 0.67
C MET A 68 -8.41 -3.70 -0.32
N ARG A 69 -8.47 -5.04 -0.27
CA ARG A 69 -9.53 -5.77 -0.97
C ARG A 69 -10.85 -5.61 -0.21
N MET A 70 -11.88 -5.17 -0.93
CA MET A 70 -13.20 -4.93 -0.36
C MET A 70 -13.96 -6.24 -0.18
N ARG A 71 -14.20 -6.60 1.08
CA ARG A 71 -15.05 -7.73 1.48
C ARG A 71 -16.15 -7.21 2.40
N LYS A 72 -17.25 -7.93 2.54
CA LYS A 72 -18.37 -7.54 3.42
C LYS A 72 -17.97 -7.70 4.90
N THR A 73 -17.28 -6.71 5.46
CA THR A 73 -16.99 -6.56 6.89
C THR A 73 -17.47 -5.18 7.36
N ALA A 74 -17.81 -5.03 8.63
CA ALA A 74 -18.31 -3.78 9.20
C ALA A 74 -17.36 -2.60 8.87
N PHE A 75 -16.08 -2.71 9.21
CA PHE A 75 -15.08 -1.68 8.94
C PHE A 75 -15.00 -1.29 7.45
N LYS A 76 -14.90 -2.28 6.54
CA LYS A 76 -14.75 -1.99 5.10
C LYS A 76 -16.00 -1.37 4.49
N SER A 77 -17.18 -1.80 4.95
CA SER A 77 -18.44 -1.23 4.53
C SER A 77 -18.58 0.21 5.04
N ALA A 78 -18.23 0.46 6.30
CA ALA A 78 -18.24 1.80 6.89
C ALA A 78 -17.23 2.72 6.19
N LEU A 79 -16.00 2.28 5.97
CA LEU A 79 -14.98 3.08 5.27
C LEU A 79 -15.39 3.40 3.83
N LYS A 80 -15.97 2.44 3.11
CA LYS A 80 -16.48 2.66 1.74
C LYS A 80 -17.61 3.69 1.71
N ALA A 81 -18.49 3.70 2.71
CA ALA A 81 -19.64 4.59 2.80
C ALA A 81 -19.30 5.95 3.44
N ALA A 82 -18.16 6.06 4.14
CA ALA A 82 -17.78 7.27 4.83
C ALA A 82 -17.73 8.47 3.86
N ALA A 83 -18.29 9.61 4.27
CA ALA A 83 -18.17 10.84 3.50
C ALA A 83 -16.70 11.31 3.46
N LEU A 84 -16.29 11.97 2.38
CA LEU A 84 -15.00 12.69 2.38
C LEU A 84 -15.04 13.75 3.48
N GLY A 85 -13.94 13.96 4.17
CA GLY A 85 -13.88 14.80 5.37
C GLY A 85 -14.12 14.03 6.68
N THR A 86 -14.49 12.74 6.62
CA THR A 86 -14.63 11.91 7.82
C THR A 86 -13.30 11.72 8.52
N LYS A 87 -13.32 11.85 9.85
CA LYS A 87 -12.13 11.72 10.71
C LYS A 87 -11.95 10.30 11.20
N PHE A 88 -10.71 9.86 11.17
CA PHE A 88 -10.24 8.56 11.64
C PHE A 88 -9.17 8.77 12.71
N ILE A 89 -9.13 7.88 13.68
CA ILE A 89 -8.02 7.79 14.62
C ILE A 89 -7.03 6.76 14.09
N VAL A 90 -5.78 7.16 13.96
CA VAL A 90 -4.71 6.33 13.41
C VAL A 90 -3.60 6.18 14.44
N SER A 91 -3.17 4.96 14.70
CA SER A 91 -2.09 4.70 15.65
C SER A 91 -0.74 5.16 15.10
N ARG A 92 0.29 5.19 15.95
CA ARG A 92 1.67 5.26 15.47
C ARG A 92 1.97 4.09 14.52
N PRO A 93 2.81 4.33 13.49
CA PRO A 93 3.25 3.25 12.60
C PRO A 93 4.10 2.24 13.36
N ARG A 94 3.97 0.96 12.99
CA ARG A 94 4.74 -0.14 13.56
C ARG A 94 5.00 -1.24 12.53
N GLY A 95 5.84 -2.18 12.88
CA GLY A 95 6.22 -3.31 12.04
C GLY A 95 7.67 -3.24 11.57
N SER A 96 8.21 -4.43 11.27
CA SER A 96 9.60 -4.63 10.87
C SER A 96 9.76 -5.06 9.40
N PHE A 97 8.66 -5.15 8.65
CA PHE A 97 8.70 -5.45 7.21
C PHE A 97 9.17 -4.22 6.44
N THR A 98 10.49 -4.03 6.39
CA THR A 98 11.15 -2.87 5.76
C THR A 98 12.32 -3.34 4.92
N LEU A 99 12.77 -2.53 3.96
CA LEU A 99 13.97 -2.84 3.20
C LEU A 99 15.18 -2.99 4.14
N HIS A 100 15.96 -4.04 3.95
CA HIS A 100 17.21 -4.23 4.72
C HIS A 100 18.26 -3.17 4.35
N ARG A 101 19.27 -3.00 5.20
CA ARG A 101 20.31 -1.97 5.01
C ARG A 101 21.50 -2.44 4.16
N ASP A 102 21.63 -3.73 3.95
CA ASP A 102 22.75 -4.32 3.21
C ASP A 102 22.52 -4.17 1.71
N ILE A 103 23.19 -3.21 1.10
CA ILE A 103 23.09 -2.89 -0.33
C ILE A 103 23.73 -3.96 -1.23
N THR A 104 24.53 -4.86 -0.69
CA THR A 104 25.18 -5.95 -1.45
C THR A 104 24.24 -7.12 -1.69
N ARG A 105 23.15 -7.20 -0.94
CA ARG A 105 22.14 -8.24 -1.05
C ARG A 105 20.93 -7.74 -1.83
N PRO A 106 20.41 -8.52 -2.78
CA PRO A 106 19.16 -8.18 -3.42
C PRO A 106 17.98 -8.34 -2.46
N ALA A 107 16.95 -7.54 -2.64
CA ALA A 107 15.65 -7.72 -1.99
C ALA A 107 14.69 -8.40 -2.96
N VAL A 108 14.17 -9.56 -2.56
CA VAL A 108 13.19 -10.32 -3.35
C VAL A 108 11.84 -10.29 -2.63
N PHE A 109 10.84 -9.74 -3.29
CA PHE A 109 9.48 -9.63 -2.79
C PHE A 109 8.58 -10.64 -3.50
N LEU A 110 7.80 -11.39 -2.72
CA LEU A 110 6.75 -12.27 -3.21
C LEU A 110 5.41 -11.71 -2.75
N ALA A 111 4.58 -11.29 -3.68
CA ALA A 111 3.27 -10.69 -3.38
C ALA A 111 2.14 -11.44 -4.07
N GLY A 112 1.01 -11.55 -3.36
CA GLY A 112 -0.27 -12.02 -3.90
C GLY A 112 -1.38 -11.02 -3.62
N GLY A 113 -2.11 -10.59 -4.64
CA GLY A 113 -3.22 -9.66 -4.50
C GLY A 113 -2.84 -8.41 -3.70
N ILE A 114 -3.65 -8.03 -2.71
CA ILE A 114 -3.46 -6.79 -1.93
C ILE A 114 -2.26 -6.83 -0.95
N GLY A 115 -1.59 -7.98 -0.79
CA GLY A 115 -0.31 -8.06 -0.08
C GLY A 115 0.79 -7.19 -0.69
N ILE A 116 0.55 -6.64 -1.88
CA ILE A 116 1.39 -5.68 -2.58
C ILE A 116 1.53 -4.33 -1.86
N ALA A 117 0.56 -3.92 -1.03
CA ALA A 117 0.51 -2.58 -0.45
C ALA A 117 1.78 -2.14 0.30
N PRO A 118 2.35 -2.93 1.25
CA PRO A 118 3.59 -2.54 1.93
C PRO A 118 4.80 -2.58 1.00
N ILE A 119 4.81 -3.46 0.00
CA ILE A 119 5.89 -3.58 -0.98
C ILE A 119 5.91 -2.37 -1.91
N ARG A 120 4.73 -1.85 -2.29
CA ARG A 120 4.61 -0.60 -3.03
C ARG A 120 5.32 0.54 -2.30
N SER A 121 5.04 0.72 -1.02
CA SER A 121 5.70 1.74 -0.20
C SER A 121 7.24 1.63 -0.26
N ILE A 122 7.76 0.40 -0.13
CA ILE A 122 9.21 0.13 -0.15
C ILE A 122 9.82 0.45 -1.53
N ILE A 123 9.21 -0.03 -2.61
CA ILE A 123 9.74 0.16 -3.96
C ILE A 123 9.68 1.63 -4.37
N HIS A 124 8.59 2.33 -4.01
CA HIS A 124 8.48 3.77 -4.23
C HIS A 124 9.59 4.54 -3.53
N GLN A 125 9.78 4.33 -2.22
CA GLN A 125 10.85 4.99 -1.48
C GLN A 125 12.21 4.69 -2.10
N ALA A 126 12.51 3.41 -2.39
CA ALA A 126 13.78 3.01 -2.96
C ALA A 126 14.05 3.68 -4.32
N THR A 127 13.00 3.88 -5.13
CA THR A 127 13.09 4.57 -6.42
C THR A 127 13.31 6.06 -6.24
N GLN A 128 12.54 6.72 -5.36
CA GLN A 128 12.66 8.15 -5.08
C GLN A 128 14.04 8.53 -4.51
N GLU A 129 14.57 7.69 -3.62
CA GLU A 129 15.91 7.88 -3.02
C GLU A 129 17.04 7.35 -3.92
N ARG A 130 16.73 6.73 -5.06
CA ARG A 130 17.71 6.09 -5.95
C ARG A 130 18.61 5.12 -5.20
N LEU A 131 18.01 4.30 -4.32
CA LEU A 131 18.78 3.34 -3.54
C LEU A 131 19.46 2.32 -4.45
N PRO A 132 20.70 1.89 -4.14
CA PRO A 132 21.46 0.97 -4.99
C PRO A 132 21.03 -0.50 -4.87
N HIS A 133 20.04 -0.81 -4.05
CA HIS A 133 19.53 -2.16 -3.88
C HIS A 133 18.96 -2.72 -5.19
N LYS A 134 19.31 -3.95 -5.53
CA LYS A 134 18.60 -4.71 -6.56
C LYS A 134 17.29 -5.22 -5.98
N LEU A 135 16.18 -4.84 -6.59
CA LEU A 135 14.83 -5.15 -6.13
C LEU A 135 14.16 -6.05 -7.16
N TYR A 136 13.62 -7.17 -6.70
CA TYR A 136 12.84 -8.10 -7.52
C TYR A 136 11.46 -8.26 -6.92
N LEU A 137 10.41 -8.03 -7.70
CA LEU A 137 9.02 -8.23 -7.30
C LEU A 137 8.36 -9.30 -8.16
N PHE A 138 8.06 -10.44 -7.56
CA PHE A 138 7.15 -11.45 -8.12
C PHE A 138 5.74 -11.15 -7.61
N TYR A 139 4.83 -10.79 -8.51
CA TYR A 139 3.49 -10.37 -8.14
C TYR A 139 2.44 -11.24 -8.80
N SER A 140 1.82 -12.11 -7.99
CA SER A 140 0.85 -13.10 -8.44
C SER A 140 -0.58 -12.64 -8.19
N ASN A 141 -1.41 -12.71 -9.23
CA ASN A 141 -2.85 -12.47 -9.18
C ASN A 141 -3.60 -13.56 -9.95
N ARG A 142 -4.90 -13.69 -9.74
CA ARG A 142 -5.70 -14.63 -10.52
C ARG A 142 -5.87 -14.16 -11.94
N GLU A 143 -6.23 -12.90 -12.10
CA GLU A 143 -6.43 -12.20 -13.37
C GLU A 143 -5.67 -10.87 -13.34
N ALA A 144 -5.40 -10.29 -14.51
CA ALA A 144 -4.78 -8.97 -14.61
C ALA A 144 -5.59 -7.87 -13.90
N ASP A 145 -6.92 -7.92 -14.03
CA ASP A 145 -7.84 -6.98 -13.37
C ASP A 145 -7.81 -7.06 -11.83
N ASP A 146 -7.25 -8.11 -11.26
CA ASP A 146 -7.06 -8.27 -9.81
C ASP A 146 -5.78 -7.59 -9.32
N ALA A 147 -4.87 -7.22 -10.26
CA ALA A 147 -3.56 -6.66 -9.95
C ALA A 147 -3.63 -5.16 -9.65
N ALA A 148 -3.63 -4.81 -8.36
CA ALA A 148 -3.54 -3.40 -7.96
C ALA A 148 -2.15 -2.83 -8.30
N PHE A 149 -2.11 -1.56 -8.75
CA PHE A 149 -0.88 -0.82 -9.05
C PHE A 149 -0.03 -1.39 -10.20
N LEU A 150 -0.62 -2.18 -11.09
CA LEU A 150 0.10 -2.86 -12.18
C LEU A 150 0.89 -1.87 -13.04
N GLU A 151 0.18 -0.91 -13.66
CA GLU A 151 0.78 0.12 -14.54
C GLU A 151 1.83 0.97 -13.81
N GLU A 152 1.61 1.20 -12.51
CA GLU A 152 2.55 1.94 -11.68
C GLU A 152 3.87 1.18 -11.52
N PHE A 153 3.85 -0.13 -11.23
CA PHE A 153 5.05 -0.94 -11.16
C PHE A 153 5.77 -1.06 -12.50
N GLU A 154 5.04 -1.16 -13.60
CA GLU A 154 5.61 -1.10 -14.95
C GLU A 154 6.35 0.22 -15.18
N SER A 155 5.75 1.34 -14.84
CA SER A 155 6.38 2.67 -14.90
C SER A 155 7.63 2.77 -14.02
N LEU A 156 7.60 2.16 -12.83
CA LEU A 156 8.74 2.16 -11.91
C LEU A 156 9.94 1.37 -12.44
N THR A 157 9.75 0.35 -13.30
CA THR A 157 10.88 -0.35 -13.95
C THR A 157 11.65 0.57 -14.89
N VAL A 158 10.98 1.51 -15.51
CA VAL A 158 11.63 2.51 -16.39
C VAL A 158 12.39 3.56 -15.56
N GLN A 159 11.87 3.92 -14.37
CA GLN A 159 12.44 4.94 -13.51
C GLN A 159 13.61 4.42 -12.66
N ASN A 160 13.61 3.13 -12.33
CA ASN A 160 14.58 2.51 -11.45
C ASN A 160 15.25 1.30 -12.14
N PRO A 161 16.47 1.46 -12.67
CA PRO A 161 17.18 0.38 -13.37
C PRO A 161 17.55 -0.81 -12.45
N ASN A 162 17.44 -0.63 -11.14
CA ASN A 162 17.66 -1.69 -10.16
C ASN A 162 16.39 -2.45 -9.78
N PHE A 163 15.22 -2.07 -10.35
CA PHE A 163 13.94 -2.72 -10.07
C PHE A 163 13.53 -3.64 -11.22
N THR A 164 13.29 -4.90 -10.91
CA THR A 164 12.74 -5.92 -11.82
C THR A 164 11.35 -6.32 -11.36
N PHE A 165 10.36 -6.14 -12.21
CA PHE A 165 8.97 -6.49 -11.96
C PHE A 165 8.59 -7.74 -12.76
N ILE A 166 8.07 -8.76 -12.08
CA ILE A 166 7.69 -10.06 -12.66
C ILE A 166 6.23 -10.33 -12.26
N PRO A 167 5.26 -9.78 -13.01
CA PRO A 167 3.85 -10.09 -12.80
C PRO A 167 3.54 -11.52 -13.25
N THR A 168 2.60 -12.17 -12.56
CA THR A 168 2.17 -13.54 -12.84
C THR A 168 0.66 -13.66 -12.71
N VAL A 169 0.02 -14.34 -13.66
CA VAL A 169 -1.40 -14.68 -13.62
C VAL A 169 -1.57 -16.18 -13.39
N THR A 170 -2.38 -16.56 -12.41
CA THR A 170 -2.63 -17.97 -12.03
C THR A 170 -3.99 -18.49 -12.46
N GLY A 171 -4.89 -17.62 -12.94
CA GLY A 171 -6.18 -17.99 -13.52
C GLY A 171 -6.05 -18.54 -14.94
N HIS A 172 -7.13 -19.14 -15.46
CA HIS A 172 -7.16 -19.71 -16.81
C HIS A 172 -7.31 -18.64 -17.91
N GLY A 173 -6.94 -17.39 -17.65
CA GLY A 173 -6.93 -16.33 -18.64
C GLY A 173 -5.70 -16.41 -19.54
N THR A 174 -5.89 -16.37 -20.83
CA THR A 174 -4.86 -16.26 -21.87
C THR A 174 -4.25 -14.87 -21.92
N ILE A 175 -3.65 -14.41 -20.82
CA ILE A 175 -2.79 -13.22 -20.88
C ILE A 175 -1.36 -13.73 -20.78
N ALA A 176 -0.72 -13.80 -21.94
CA ALA A 176 0.73 -13.87 -21.99
C ALA A 176 1.23 -12.51 -21.44
N TRP A 177 1.87 -12.54 -20.30
CA TRP A 177 2.69 -11.42 -19.87
C TRP A 177 3.92 -11.34 -20.80
N PRO A 178 4.30 -10.15 -21.23
CA PRO A 178 5.49 -10.00 -22.07
C PRO A 178 6.76 -10.48 -21.42
#